data_735a31e88ab3ced3d14850c7d30cc4b8
#
_entry.id   735a31e88ab3ced3d14850c7d30cc4b8
#
_cell.length_a   1.000
_cell.length_b   1.000
_cell.length_c   1.000
_cell.angle_alpha   90.00
_cell.angle_beta   90.00
_cell.angle_gamma   90.00
#
_symmetry.space_group_name_H-M   'P 1'
#
loop_
_entity.id
_entity.type
_entity.pdbx_description
1 polymer ?
#
loop_
_entity_poly.entity_id
_entity_poly.type
_entity_poly.pdbx_seq_one_letter_code
_entity_poly.pdbx_strand_id
1 'polypeptide(L)'
;MGDYNNVIYEKEQWEILDSLRKKAAIVMSALKEEGFNSLVHGSVARGDVSKTSDIDIFIPMVVQSFKLELTLDNLDIVGRKLIQATPSGLIKGHIYLPCNTMVTFPLVQPTNRELDFYAFGGQLGLDNLEDVLNNRVPGVDKRLMLIEPMPDGHLESPLSDMSPGVVARKIGVGQDIIDERIRVLKRRAQVGITGVYIDRPLFSDEGFEEVLEEIKATDSFVRRRTGIR
;
A
#
# COMPACT_ATOMS: atom_id res chain seq x y z
N MET A 1 -2.44 -30.33 -2.40
CA MET A 1 -2.53 -29.96 -0.97
C MET A 1 -1.44 -28.91 -0.78
N GLY A 2 -1.81 -27.66 -0.61
CA GLY A 2 -0.84 -26.58 -0.43
C GLY A 2 -0.16 -26.71 0.92
N ASP A 3 1.10 -26.30 1.00
CA ASP A 3 1.87 -26.34 2.23
C ASP A 3 1.41 -25.20 3.15
N TYR A 4 0.57 -25.53 4.15
CA TYR A 4 0.32 -24.65 5.28
C TYR A 4 1.60 -24.57 6.09
N ASN A 5 2.07 -23.35 6.34
CA ASN A 5 3.32 -23.12 7.05
C ASN A 5 3.07 -22.28 8.31
N ASN A 6 3.41 -22.84 9.48
CA ASN A 6 3.41 -22.09 10.73
C ASN A 6 4.79 -21.48 10.94
N VAL A 7 4.88 -20.15 10.84
CA VAL A 7 6.12 -19.39 10.99
C VAL A 7 6.18 -18.81 12.39
N ILE A 8 7.09 -19.33 13.21
CA ILE A 8 7.37 -18.82 14.56
C ILE A 8 8.43 -17.73 14.45
N TYR A 9 8.20 -16.59 15.11
CA TYR A 9 9.13 -15.47 15.08
C TYR A 9 10.22 -15.59 16.15
N GLU A 10 11.45 -15.48 15.72
CA GLU A 10 12.61 -15.25 16.55
C GLU A 10 12.58 -13.82 17.11
N LYS A 11 13.35 -13.56 18.18
CA LYS A 11 13.46 -12.23 18.79
C LYS A 11 13.82 -11.14 17.77
N GLU A 12 14.73 -11.44 16.84
CA GLU A 12 15.15 -10.51 15.79
C GLU A 12 13.98 -10.08 14.89
N GLN A 13 13.05 -10.98 14.57
CA GLN A 13 11.87 -10.68 13.75
C GLN A 13 10.95 -9.66 14.44
N TRP A 14 10.75 -9.81 15.75
CA TRP A 14 9.97 -8.85 16.55
C TRP A 14 10.65 -7.48 16.64
N GLU A 15 11.98 -7.44 16.80
CA GLU A 15 12.76 -6.22 16.84
C GLU A 15 12.70 -5.46 15.49
N ILE A 16 12.73 -6.19 14.36
CA ILE A 16 12.57 -5.60 13.03
C ILE A 16 11.16 -5.00 12.90
N LEU A 17 10.11 -5.74 13.27
CA LEU A 17 8.74 -5.26 13.18
C LEU A 17 8.52 -4.00 14.03
N ASP A 18 8.98 -4.00 15.27
CA ASP A 18 8.91 -2.86 16.18
C ASP A 18 9.64 -1.64 15.61
N SER A 19 10.85 -1.83 15.08
CA SER A 19 11.62 -0.76 14.46
C SER A 19 10.93 -0.15 13.23
N LEU A 20 10.35 -0.98 12.36
CA LEU A 20 9.64 -0.50 11.17
C LEU A 20 8.35 0.24 11.55
N ARG A 21 7.60 -0.27 12.54
CA ARG A 21 6.40 0.40 13.03
C ARG A 21 6.67 1.73 13.71
N LYS A 22 7.75 1.85 14.49
CA LYS A 22 8.19 3.13 15.07
C LYS A 22 8.50 4.17 13.97
N LYS A 23 9.18 3.76 12.91
CA LYS A 23 9.43 4.64 11.76
C LYS A 23 8.14 5.04 11.05
N ALA A 24 7.23 4.09 10.82
CA ALA A 24 5.92 4.39 10.25
C ALA A 24 5.13 5.35 11.15
N ALA A 25 5.14 5.16 12.47
CA ALA A 25 4.44 6.00 13.43
C ALA A 25 4.93 7.45 13.41
N ILE A 26 6.23 7.70 13.22
CA ILE A 26 6.78 9.07 13.09
C ILE A 26 6.12 9.79 11.91
N VAL A 27 6.10 9.16 10.74
CA VAL A 27 5.50 9.74 9.53
C VAL A 27 4.00 9.90 9.69
N MET A 28 3.30 8.87 10.18
CA MET A 28 1.84 8.89 10.35
C MET A 28 1.40 9.89 11.43
N SER A 29 2.22 10.15 12.46
CA SER A 29 1.94 11.18 13.46
C SER A 29 2.03 12.58 12.87
N ALA A 30 3.08 12.88 12.10
CA ALA A 30 3.21 14.14 11.38
C ALA A 30 2.01 14.39 10.44
N LEU A 31 1.58 13.35 9.72
CA LEU A 31 0.39 13.41 8.87
C LEU A 31 -0.90 13.67 9.68
N LYS A 32 -1.06 13.00 10.83
CA LYS A 32 -2.25 13.14 11.70
C LYS A 32 -2.35 14.53 12.31
N GLU A 33 -1.24 15.16 12.70
CA GLU A 33 -1.19 16.54 13.24
C GLU A 33 -1.75 17.56 12.25
N GLU A 34 -1.54 17.33 10.94
CA GLU A 34 -2.06 18.18 9.87
C GLU A 34 -3.44 17.71 9.32
N GLY A 35 -4.07 16.76 10.00
CA GLY A 35 -5.42 16.26 9.67
C GLY A 35 -5.46 15.19 8.58
N PHE A 36 -4.32 14.64 8.17
CA PHE A 36 -4.26 13.55 7.20
C PHE A 36 -4.34 12.18 7.91
N ASN A 37 -5.49 11.52 7.80
CA ASN A 37 -5.61 10.13 8.23
C ASN A 37 -4.86 9.20 7.26
N SER A 38 -3.97 8.38 7.78
CA SER A 38 -3.16 7.48 6.99
C SER A 38 -3.15 6.06 7.56
N LEU A 39 -2.79 5.10 6.72
CA LEU A 39 -2.73 3.68 7.02
C LEU A 39 -1.37 3.15 6.57
N VAL A 40 -0.70 2.35 7.40
CA VAL A 40 0.39 1.50 6.92
C VAL A 40 -0.20 0.21 6.39
N HIS A 41 0.32 -0.32 5.28
CA HIS A 41 -0.17 -1.55 4.69
C HIS A 41 0.94 -2.55 4.34
N GLY A 42 0.54 -3.78 3.98
CA GLY A 42 1.49 -4.82 3.61
C GLY A 42 2.14 -5.51 4.82
N SER A 43 3.40 -5.91 4.68
CA SER A 43 4.09 -6.72 5.70
C SER A 43 4.20 -6.04 7.06
N VAL A 44 4.35 -4.72 7.11
CA VAL A 44 4.41 -3.96 8.38
C VAL A 44 3.08 -4.03 9.14
N ALA A 45 1.95 -4.06 8.43
CA ALA A 45 0.64 -4.24 9.05
C ALA A 45 0.43 -5.69 9.50
N ARG A 46 0.80 -6.68 8.68
CA ARG A 46 0.63 -8.11 8.97
C ARG A 46 1.63 -8.66 9.98
N GLY A 47 2.89 -8.20 9.94
CA GLY A 47 3.98 -8.65 10.80
C GLY A 47 5.02 -9.55 10.12
N ASP A 48 4.78 -10.03 8.90
CA ASP A 48 5.70 -10.89 8.11
C ASP A 48 6.83 -10.08 7.45
N VAL A 49 7.49 -9.23 8.24
CA VAL A 49 8.55 -8.33 7.78
C VAL A 49 9.90 -9.05 7.64
N SER A 50 10.81 -8.44 6.89
CA SER A 50 12.22 -8.78 6.79
C SER A 50 13.08 -7.52 6.95
N LYS A 51 14.40 -7.66 7.01
CA LYS A 51 15.35 -6.53 7.05
C LYS A 51 15.24 -5.58 5.85
N THR A 52 14.71 -6.09 4.73
CA THR A 52 14.54 -5.34 3.47
C THR A 52 13.09 -4.91 3.22
N SER A 53 12.20 -5.07 4.20
CA SER A 53 10.81 -4.64 4.05
C SER A 53 10.69 -3.14 3.93
N ASP A 54 9.86 -2.71 2.97
CA ASP A 54 9.50 -1.32 2.77
C ASP A 54 8.42 -0.90 3.78
N ILE A 55 8.33 0.41 4.05
CA ILE A 55 7.25 1.01 4.83
C ILE A 55 6.33 1.74 3.85
N ASP A 56 5.17 1.14 3.60
CA ASP A 56 4.18 1.67 2.67
C ASP A 56 3.03 2.33 3.46
N ILE A 57 2.95 3.66 3.39
CA ILE A 57 1.90 4.46 4.03
C ILE A 57 0.95 4.95 2.95
N PHE A 58 -0.36 4.81 3.18
CA PHE A 58 -1.40 5.22 2.26
C PHE A 58 -2.38 6.19 2.91
N ILE A 59 -2.69 7.28 2.21
CA ILE A 59 -3.74 8.23 2.57
C ILE A 59 -4.98 7.88 1.72
N PRO A 60 -6.11 7.43 2.30
CA PRO A 60 -7.22 6.83 1.54
C PRO A 60 -8.19 7.86 0.90
N MET A 61 -7.77 9.10 0.78
CA MET A 61 -8.58 10.21 0.24
C MET A 61 -7.73 11.15 -0.61
N VAL A 62 -8.39 11.87 -1.52
CA VAL A 62 -7.73 12.96 -2.27
C VAL A 62 -7.38 14.09 -1.31
N VAL A 63 -6.13 14.51 -1.35
CA VAL A 63 -5.59 15.60 -0.55
C VAL A 63 -4.86 16.60 -1.44
N GLN A 64 -4.67 17.83 -0.96
CA GLN A 64 -3.82 18.80 -1.67
C GLN A 64 -2.35 18.39 -1.49
N SER A 65 -1.66 18.07 -2.60
CA SER A 65 -0.29 17.57 -2.55
C SER A 65 0.67 18.56 -1.91
N PHE A 66 0.49 19.85 -2.15
CA PHE A 66 1.31 20.89 -1.55
C PHE A 66 1.31 20.87 -0.01
N LYS A 67 0.12 20.70 0.61
CA LYS A 67 0.03 20.58 2.07
C LYS A 67 0.72 19.33 2.59
N LEU A 68 0.56 18.22 1.86
CA LEU A 68 1.20 16.95 2.20
C LEU A 68 2.73 17.05 2.08
N GLU A 69 3.24 17.66 1.02
CA GLU A 69 4.67 17.89 0.83
C GLU A 69 5.24 18.76 1.96
N LEU A 70 4.56 19.86 2.32
CA LEU A 70 4.95 20.72 3.41
C LEU A 70 4.99 20.00 4.77
N THR A 71 4.00 19.12 5.02
CA THR A 71 3.95 18.27 6.23
C THR A 71 5.16 17.33 6.32
N LEU A 72 5.60 16.80 5.18
CA LEU A 72 6.67 15.82 5.09
C LEU A 72 8.07 16.44 4.85
N ASP A 73 8.16 17.75 4.65
CA ASP A 73 9.42 18.44 4.30
C ASP A 73 10.51 18.20 5.35
N ASN A 74 10.15 18.23 6.63
CA ASN A 74 11.08 17.97 7.74
C ASN A 74 11.52 16.48 7.85
N LEU A 75 11.01 15.60 7.02
CA LEU A 75 11.33 14.17 6.98
C LEU A 75 12.22 13.80 5.77
N ASP A 76 12.83 14.78 5.13
CA ASP A 76 13.77 14.63 4.01
C ASP A 76 13.15 13.91 2.80
N ILE A 77 12.29 14.59 2.05
CA ILE A 77 11.73 14.05 0.80
C ILE A 77 12.86 13.75 -0.19
N VAL A 78 13.05 12.47 -0.53
CA VAL A 78 14.10 12.00 -1.43
C VAL A 78 13.64 11.86 -2.89
N GLY A 79 12.34 11.91 -3.13
CA GLY A 79 11.79 11.86 -4.49
C GLY A 79 10.28 11.89 -4.53
N ARG A 80 9.74 12.24 -5.69
CA ARG A 80 8.31 12.33 -5.94
C ARG A 80 7.98 11.73 -7.30
N LYS A 81 6.87 11.00 -7.42
CA LYS A 81 6.40 10.43 -8.69
C LYS A 81 4.89 10.47 -8.80
N LEU A 82 4.40 10.73 -10.00
CA LEU A 82 3.02 10.46 -10.40
C LEU A 82 2.96 9.09 -11.05
N ILE A 83 2.10 8.22 -10.55
CA ILE A 83 2.00 6.83 -10.99
C ILE A 83 0.56 6.49 -11.38
N GLN A 84 0.42 5.80 -12.52
CA GLN A 84 -0.82 5.12 -12.90
C GLN A 84 -0.48 3.72 -13.42
N ALA A 85 -0.93 2.67 -12.73
CA ALA A 85 -0.56 1.30 -13.07
C ALA A 85 -1.17 0.80 -14.38
N THR A 86 -2.41 1.20 -14.67
CA THR A 86 -3.16 0.85 -15.89
C THR A 86 -3.96 2.07 -16.36
N PRO A 87 -4.36 2.17 -17.65
CA PRO A 87 -5.08 3.33 -18.17
C PRO A 87 -6.38 3.69 -17.45
N SER A 88 -7.03 2.72 -16.81
CA SER A 88 -8.25 2.93 -16.01
C SER A 88 -8.01 2.93 -14.50
N GLY A 89 -6.78 2.69 -14.06
CA GLY A 89 -6.43 2.56 -12.64
C GLY A 89 -6.32 3.91 -11.94
N LEU A 90 -6.16 3.83 -10.62
CA LEU A 90 -5.98 4.99 -9.76
C LEU A 90 -4.73 5.78 -10.18
N ILE A 91 -4.90 7.09 -10.35
CA ILE A 91 -3.79 8.03 -10.50
C ILE A 91 -3.40 8.49 -9.09
N LYS A 92 -2.14 8.34 -8.76
CA LYS A 92 -1.65 8.57 -7.40
C LYS A 92 -0.28 9.23 -7.38
N GLY A 93 -0.04 10.01 -6.34
CA GLY A 93 1.27 10.52 -5.99
C GLY A 93 2.00 9.56 -5.07
N HIS A 94 3.30 9.42 -5.28
CA HIS A 94 4.24 8.76 -4.37
C HIS A 94 5.25 9.80 -3.90
N ILE A 95 5.40 9.94 -2.59
CA ILE A 95 6.48 10.71 -1.96
C ILE A 95 7.39 9.70 -1.26
N TYR A 96 8.65 9.70 -1.65
CA TYR A 96 9.67 8.81 -1.10
C TYR A 96 10.42 9.52 0.01
N LEU A 97 10.56 8.84 1.14
CA LEU A 97 11.30 9.28 2.32
C LEU A 97 12.46 8.33 2.59
N PRO A 98 13.43 8.68 3.46
CA PRO A 98 14.51 7.78 3.87
C PRO A 98 14.02 6.45 4.44
N CYS A 99 14.92 5.49 4.56
CA CYS A 99 14.65 4.17 5.15
C CYS A 99 13.57 3.36 4.43
N ASN A 100 13.53 3.42 3.08
CA ASN A 100 12.56 2.71 2.24
C ASN A 100 11.10 3.02 2.65
N THR A 101 10.82 4.26 3.02
CA THR A 101 9.47 4.70 3.37
C THR A 101 8.83 5.42 2.19
N MET A 102 7.61 5.07 1.87
CA MET A 102 6.83 5.70 0.82
C MET A 102 5.45 6.12 1.33
N VAL A 103 5.09 7.37 1.05
CA VAL A 103 3.73 7.88 1.28
C VAL A 103 3.01 7.92 -0.06
N THR A 104 1.91 7.19 -0.18
CA THR A 104 1.05 7.12 -1.35
C THR A 104 -0.26 7.84 -1.08
N PHE A 105 -0.73 8.63 -2.03
CA PHE A 105 -2.02 9.31 -1.95
C PHE A 105 -2.69 9.40 -3.33
N PRO A 106 -4.03 9.34 -3.42
CA PRO A 106 -4.74 9.46 -4.67
C PRO A 106 -4.80 10.92 -5.14
N LEU A 107 -4.58 11.13 -6.44
CA LEU A 107 -4.79 12.41 -7.13
C LEU A 107 -6.19 12.54 -7.73
N VAL A 108 -6.95 11.44 -7.76
CA VAL A 108 -8.34 11.37 -8.21
C VAL A 108 -9.13 10.49 -7.24
N GLN A 109 -10.44 10.68 -7.17
CA GLN A 109 -11.29 9.92 -6.25
C GLN A 109 -11.12 8.41 -6.45
N PRO A 110 -10.66 7.66 -5.43
CA PRO A 110 -10.55 6.22 -5.53
C PRO A 110 -11.92 5.54 -5.51
N THR A 111 -12.03 4.43 -6.19
CA THR A 111 -13.16 3.49 -6.08
C THR A 111 -12.99 2.61 -4.84
N ASN A 112 -14.08 1.98 -4.37
CA ASN A 112 -14.01 1.04 -3.25
C ASN A 112 -13.02 -0.10 -3.53
N ARG A 113 -12.98 -0.64 -4.75
CA ARG A 113 -12.05 -1.69 -5.13
C ARG A 113 -10.58 -1.24 -5.10
N GLU A 114 -10.30 0.02 -5.42
CA GLU A 114 -8.94 0.57 -5.33
C GLU A 114 -8.53 0.77 -3.86
N LEU A 115 -9.46 1.08 -2.97
CA LEU A 115 -9.23 1.09 -1.53
C LEU A 115 -9.03 -0.33 -0.98
N ASP A 116 -9.87 -1.28 -1.41
CA ASP A 116 -9.74 -2.70 -1.05
C ASP A 116 -8.40 -3.32 -1.44
N PHE A 117 -7.70 -2.76 -2.46
CA PHE A 117 -6.34 -3.18 -2.82
C PHE A 117 -5.36 -3.04 -1.64
N TYR A 118 -5.47 -1.97 -0.85
CA TYR A 118 -4.61 -1.77 0.32
C TYR A 118 -5.02 -2.68 1.47
N ALA A 119 -6.33 -2.82 1.72
CA ALA A 119 -6.86 -3.73 2.71
C ALA A 119 -6.54 -5.21 2.39
N PHE A 120 -6.50 -5.59 1.10
CA PHE A 120 -6.08 -6.92 0.66
C PHE A 120 -4.69 -7.30 1.17
N GLY A 121 -3.75 -6.36 1.20
CA GLY A 121 -2.41 -6.55 1.76
C GLY A 121 -2.35 -6.53 3.28
N GLY A 122 -3.45 -6.26 3.97
CA GLY A 122 -3.48 -5.93 5.40
C GLY A 122 -3.14 -4.46 5.64
N GLN A 123 -3.89 -3.76 6.49
CA GLN A 123 -3.69 -2.35 6.78
C GLN A 123 -3.95 -2.03 8.26
N LEU A 124 -3.17 -1.07 8.81
CA LEU A 124 -3.31 -0.58 10.19
C LEU A 124 -3.27 0.94 10.24
N GLY A 125 -4.11 1.52 11.09
CA GLY A 125 -4.03 2.93 11.47
C GLY A 125 -2.98 3.18 12.56
N LEU A 126 -2.61 4.46 12.73
CA LEU A 126 -1.59 4.90 13.70
C LEU A 126 -1.84 4.36 15.11
N ASP A 127 -3.07 4.42 15.60
CA ASP A 127 -3.43 4.05 16.98
C ASP A 127 -3.21 2.55 17.29
N ASN A 128 -2.98 1.73 16.26
CA ASN A 128 -2.75 0.29 16.36
C ASN A 128 -1.29 -0.13 16.11
N LEU A 129 -0.38 0.82 15.88
CA LEU A 129 1.01 0.48 15.53
C LEU A 129 1.87 0.11 16.75
N GLU A 130 1.58 0.65 17.94
CA GLU A 130 2.44 0.51 19.11
C GLU A 130 2.47 -0.92 19.67
N ASP A 131 1.35 -1.63 19.59
CA ASP A 131 1.28 -3.01 20.09
C ASP A 131 1.59 -4.01 18.97
N VAL A 132 2.87 -4.31 18.81
CA VAL A 132 3.36 -5.24 17.77
C VAL A 132 2.92 -6.68 17.99
N LEU A 133 2.59 -7.07 19.23
CA LEU A 133 2.19 -8.43 19.55
C LEU A 133 0.71 -8.69 19.21
N ASN A 134 -0.18 -7.78 19.59
CA ASN A 134 -1.63 -8.00 19.52
C ASN A 134 -2.27 -7.32 18.30
N ASN A 135 -1.70 -6.22 17.81
CA ASN A 135 -2.28 -5.43 16.73
C ASN A 135 -1.68 -5.77 15.36
N ARG A 136 -1.72 -7.05 14.97
CA ARG A 136 -1.41 -7.47 13.60
C ARG A 136 -2.69 -7.88 12.89
N VAL A 137 -2.75 -7.69 11.59
CA VAL A 137 -3.95 -7.96 10.79
C VAL A 137 -3.68 -9.04 9.75
N PRO A 138 -4.68 -9.84 9.38
CA PRO A 138 -4.54 -10.74 8.25
C PRO A 138 -4.44 -9.96 6.94
N GLY A 139 -3.83 -10.56 5.93
CA GLY A 139 -3.74 -10.01 4.59
C GLY A 139 -3.01 -10.97 3.67
N VAL A 140 -3.02 -10.66 2.39
CA VAL A 140 -2.41 -11.52 1.38
C VAL A 140 -1.10 -10.92 0.89
N ASP A 141 -0.06 -11.75 0.79
CA ASP A 141 1.23 -11.33 0.26
C ASP A 141 1.32 -11.48 -1.28
N LYS A 142 2.45 -11.06 -1.85
CA LYS A 142 2.71 -11.12 -3.29
C LYS A 142 2.83 -12.55 -3.85
N ARG A 143 3.04 -13.57 -2.99
CA ARG A 143 3.07 -14.99 -3.35
C ARG A 143 1.67 -15.61 -3.42
N LEU A 144 0.60 -14.85 -3.12
CA LEU A 144 -0.77 -15.33 -2.94
C LEU A 144 -0.91 -16.27 -1.73
N MET A 145 -0.16 -15.97 -0.66
CA MET A 145 -0.34 -16.59 0.65
C MET A 145 -1.19 -15.66 1.52
N LEU A 146 -2.24 -16.19 2.13
CA LEU A 146 -2.94 -15.54 3.23
C LEU A 146 -2.06 -15.66 4.46
N ILE A 147 -1.69 -14.54 5.03
CA ILE A 147 -0.92 -14.41 6.25
C ILE A 147 -1.88 -14.09 7.38
N GLU A 148 -2.00 -14.99 8.35
CA GLU A 148 -2.87 -14.84 9.52
C GLU A 148 -2.00 -14.73 10.77
N PRO A 149 -2.02 -13.59 11.50
CA PRO A 149 -1.25 -13.43 12.73
C PRO A 149 -1.59 -14.48 13.78
N MET A 150 -0.56 -15.02 14.44
CA MET A 150 -0.63 -15.95 15.57
C MET A 150 0.16 -15.35 16.73
N PRO A 151 -0.09 -15.71 17.99
CA PRO A 151 0.58 -15.09 19.15
C PRO A 151 2.11 -15.05 19.04
N ASP A 152 2.72 -16.08 18.50
CA ASP A 152 4.16 -16.29 18.38
C ASP A 152 4.70 -16.15 16.94
N GLY A 153 3.86 -15.75 15.97
CA GLY A 153 4.26 -15.64 14.58
C GLY A 153 3.08 -15.46 13.64
N HIS A 154 3.02 -16.22 12.55
CA HIS A 154 1.88 -16.23 11.64
C HIS A 154 1.67 -17.60 10.97
N LEU A 155 0.46 -17.84 10.50
CA LEU A 155 0.10 -18.95 9.64
C LEU A 155 0.10 -18.47 8.18
N GLU A 156 0.79 -19.18 7.30
CA GLU A 156 0.72 -19.00 5.84
C GLU A 156 -0.21 -20.05 5.24
N SER A 157 -1.17 -19.59 4.45
CA SER A 157 -2.13 -20.47 3.77
C SER A 157 -2.24 -20.10 2.29
N PRO A 158 -2.02 -21.05 1.34
CA PRO A 158 -2.15 -20.76 -0.08
C PRO A 158 -3.59 -20.35 -0.45
N LEU A 159 -3.75 -19.25 -1.19
CA LEU A 159 -5.07 -18.85 -1.68
C LEU A 159 -5.70 -19.88 -2.61
N SER A 160 -4.90 -20.71 -3.28
CA SER A 160 -5.38 -21.79 -4.15
C SER A 160 -6.27 -22.81 -3.43
N ASP A 161 -6.09 -22.95 -2.12
CA ASP A 161 -6.78 -23.95 -1.29
C ASP A 161 -8.05 -23.39 -0.64
N MET A 162 -8.35 -22.11 -0.88
CA MET A 162 -9.49 -21.40 -0.30
C MET A 162 -10.40 -20.80 -1.36
N SER A 163 -11.70 -20.77 -1.09
CA SER A 163 -12.60 -20.01 -1.96
C SER A 163 -12.40 -18.50 -1.78
N PRO A 164 -12.45 -17.69 -2.86
CA PRO A 164 -12.28 -16.24 -2.79
C PRO A 164 -13.20 -15.56 -1.75
N GLY A 165 -14.44 -16.03 -1.61
CA GLY A 165 -15.38 -15.50 -0.63
C GLY A 165 -15.00 -15.77 0.84
N VAL A 166 -14.27 -16.85 1.13
CA VAL A 166 -13.73 -17.12 2.47
C VAL A 166 -12.59 -16.14 2.78
N VAL A 167 -11.66 -15.96 1.83
CA VAL A 167 -10.56 -15.01 1.96
C VAL A 167 -11.09 -13.60 2.14
N ALA A 168 -12.03 -13.17 1.28
CA ALA A 168 -12.65 -11.85 1.34
C ALA A 168 -13.23 -11.53 2.72
N ARG A 169 -13.96 -12.47 3.33
CA ARG A 169 -14.49 -12.32 4.70
C ARG A 169 -13.41 -12.24 5.77
N LYS A 170 -12.33 -13.03 5.64
CA LYS A 170 -11.23 -13.04 6.61
C LYS A 170 -10.47 -11.72 6.66
N ILE A 171 -10.29 -11.06 5.51
CA ILE A 171 -9.52 -9.81 5.41
C ILE A 171 -10.40 -8.56 5.26
N GLY A 172 -11.74 -8.72 5.23
CA GLY A 172 -12.70 -7.61 5.23
C GLY A 172 -12.77 -6.81 3.93
N VAL A 173 -12.64 -7.47 2.76
CA VAL A 173 -12.68 -6.83 1.42
C VAL A 173 -13.76 -7.43 0.52
N GLY A 174 -14.04 -6.79 -0.60
CA GLY A 174 -14.88 -7.35 -1.66
C GLY A 174 -14.23 -8.57 -2.32
N GLN A 175 -15.04 -9.53 -2.79
CA GLN A 175 -14.52 -10.71 -3.49
C GLN A 175 -13.86 -10.34 -4.82
N ASP A 176 -14.32 -9.28 -5.48
CA ASP A 176 -13.81 -8.81 -6.77
C ASP A 176 -12.33 -8.41 -6.73
N ILE A 177 -11.83 -7.85 -5.61
CA ILE A 177 -10.41 -7.59 -5.46
C ILE A 177 -9.60 -8.87 -5.32
N ILE A 178 -10.13 -9.91 -4.63
CA ILE A 178 -9.46 -11.21 -4.53
C ILE A 178 -9.27 -11.82 -5.93
N ASP A 179 -10.36 -11.88 -6.72
CA ASP A 179 -10.33 -12.43 -8.07
C ASP A 179 -9.38 -11.64 -8.99
N GLU A 180 -9.40 -10.32 -8.89
CA GLU A 180 -8.47 -9.45 -9.65
C GLU A 180 -7.02 -9.72 -9.27
N ARG A 181 -6.69 -9.77 -7.98
CA ARG A 181 -5.32 -9.97 -7.50
C ARG A 181 -4.78 -11.33 -7.87
N ILE A 182 -5.57 -12.39 -7.74
CA ILE A 182 -5.20 -13.74 -8.19
C ILE A 182 -4.87 -13.73 -9.68
N ARG A 183 -5.72 -13.13 -10.52
CA ARG A 183 -5.50 -13.02 -11.96
C ARG A 183 -4.22 -12.24 -12.29
N VAL A 184 -4.05 -11.07 -11.67
CA VAL A 184 -2.89 -10.18 -11.93
C VAL A 184 -1.59 -10.83 -11.48
N LEU A 185 -1.53 -11.42 -10.29
CA LEU A 185 -0.30 -12.03 -9.76
C LEU A 185 0.06 -13.32 -10.51
N LYS A 186 -0.92 -14.16 -10.87
CA LYS A 186 -0.69 -15.33 -11.74
C LYS A 186 -0.13 -14.90 -13.11
N ARG A 187 -0.70 -13.84 -13.72
CA ARG A 187 -0.16 -13.32 -14.98
C ARG A 187 1.28 -12.81 -14.84
N ARG A 188 1.59 -12.09 -13.76
CA ARG A 188 2.96 -11.61 -13.49
C ARG A 188 3.96 -12.76 -13.32
N ALA A 189 3.56 -13.85 -12.70
CA ALA A 189 4.39 -15.04 -12.55
C ALA A 189 4.68 -15.73 -13.90
N GLN A 190 3.76 -15.65 -14.87
CA GLN A 190 3.92 -16.26 -16.19
C GLN A 190 4.68 -15.40 -17.21
N VAL A 191 4.38 -14.09 -17.26
CA VAL A 191 4.90 -13.18 -18.30
C VAL A 191 5.87 -12.12 -17.76
N GLY A 192 6.14 -12.12 -16.46
CA GLY A 192 6.96 -11.10 -15.81
C GLY A 192 6.16 -9.83 -15.48
N ILE A 193 6.87 -8.85 -14.91
CA ILE A 193 6.32 -7.55 -14.56
C ILE A 193 6.27 -6.72 -15.86
N THR A 194 5.07 -6.45 -16.37
CA THR A 194 4.86 -5.43 -17.37
C THR A 194 4.97 -4.05 -16.69
N GLY A 195 5.56 -3.06 -17.36
CA GLY A 195 5.68 -1.70 -16.83
C GLY A 195 4.33 -1.09 -16.43
N VAL A 196 4.37 0.01 -15.71
CA VAL A 196 3.19 0.81 -15.35
C VAL A 196 2.82 1.71 -16.54
N TYR A 197 1.55 2.13 -16.60
CA TYR A 197 1.05 2.99 -17.69
C TYR A 197 1.69 4.38 -17.66
N ILE A 198 1.75 4.99 -16.46
CA ILE A 198 2.46 6.23 -16.20
C ILE A 198 3.41 6.02 -15.04
N ASP A 199 4.70 6.33 -15.23
CA ASP A 199 5.74 6.45 -14.20
C ASP A 199 6.48 7.75 -14.46
N ARG A 200 5.98 8.86 -13.89
CA ARG A 200 6.46 10.22 -14.12
C ARG A 200 7.12 10.78 -12.86
N PRO A 201 8.47 10.79 -12.76
CA PRO A 201 9.16 11.53 -11.71
C PRO A 201 8.83 13.03 -11.79
N LEU A 202 8.69 13.71 -10.66
CA LEU A 202 8.53 15.15 -10.57
C LEU A 202 9.89 15.81 -10.30
N PHE A 203 10.16 16.92 -11.01
CA PHE A 203 11.27 17.80 -10.69
C PHE A 203 10.98 18.66 -9.45
N SER A 204 12.00 19.31 -8.91
CA SER A 204 11.88 20.08 -7.66
C SER A 204 10.88 21.25 -7.74
N ASP A 205 10.71 21.81 -8.92
CA ASP A 205 9.82 22.94 -9.24
C ASP A 205 8.43 22.53 -9.73
N GLU A 206 8.14 21.24 -9.87
CA GLU A 206 6.85 20.73 -10.34
C GLU A 206 5.93 20.34 -9.18
N GLY A 207 4.62 20.62 -9.31
CA GLY A 207 3.56 20.13 -8.44
C GLY A 207 2.81 18.93 -9.02
N PHE A 208 2.25 18.06 -8.17
CA PHE A 208 1.50 16.87 -8.63
C PHE A 208 0.26 17.24 -9.44
N GLU A 209 -0.49 18.25 -9.01
CA GLU A 209 -1.69 18.71 -9.68
C GLU A 209 -1.37 19.32 -11.04
N GLU A 210 -0.27 20.08 -11.15
CA GLU A 210 0.20 20.68 -12.39
C GLU A 210 0.60 19.61 -13.41
N VAL A 211 1.44 18.65 -13.00
CA VAL A 211 1.85 17.52 -13.84
C VAL A 211 0.65 16.67 -14.26
N LEU A 212 -0.34 16.47 -13.38
CA LEU A 212 -1.58 15.77 -13.72
C LEU A 212 -2.36 16.51 -14.81
N GLU A 213 -2.50 17.84 -14.74
CA GLU A 213 -3.19 18.64 -15.77
C GLU A 213 -2.44 18.61 -17.13
N GLU A 214 -1.11 18.62 -17.13
CA GLU A 214 -0.30 18.45 -18.36
C GLU A 214 -0.55 17.09 -19.02
N ILE A 215 -0.49 15.99 -18.24
CA ILE A 215 -0.75 14.65 -18.77
C ILE A 215 -2.18 14.55 -19.28
N LYS A 216 -3.14 15.08 -18.54
CA LYS A 216 -4.55 15.12 -18.91
C LYS A 216 -4.81 15.88 -20.22
N ALA A 217 -4.03 16.91 -20.53
CA ALA A 217 -4.15 17.66 -21.80
C ALA A 217 -3.88 16.76 -23.01
N THR A 218 -3.00 15.78 -22.88
CA THR A 218 -2.53 14.92 -23.99
C THR A 218 -3.10 13.51 -23.95
N ASP A 219 -3.45 12.99 -22.77
CA ASP A 219 -3.89 11.60 -22.56
C ASP A 219 -5.40 11.47 -22.35
N SER A 220 -6.08 10.77 -23.28
CA SER A 220 -7.52 10.58 -23.23
C SER A 220 -7.99 9.62 -22.13
N PHE A 221 -7.15 8.68 -21.69
CA PHE A 221 -7.47 7.77 -20.58
C PHE A 221 -7.40 8.50 -19.25
N VAL A 222 -6.39 9.37 -19.07
CA VAL A 222 -6.27 10.22 -17.89
C VAL A 222 -7.46 11.19 -17.81
N ARG A 223 -7.85 11.84 -18.92
CA ARG A 223 -9.07 12.68 -18.96
C ARG A 223 -10.31 11.94 -18.48
N ARG A 224 -10.53 10.72 -18.97
CA ARG A 224 -11.68 9.90 -18.53
C ARG A 224 -11.61 9.55 -17.06
N ARG A 225 -10.42 9.22 -16.56
CA ARG A 225 -10.24 8.82 -15.15
C ARG A 225 -10.40 10.00 -14.19
N THR A 226 -10.10 11.23 -14.60
CA THR A 226 -10.32 12.45 -13.79
C THR A 226 -11.78 12.93 -13.77
N GLY A 227 -12.69 12.27 -14.49
CA GLY A 227 -14.13 12.55 -14.42
C GLY A 227 -14.62 13.77 -15.20
N ILE A 228 -13.78 14.37 -16.05
CA ILE A 228 -14.22 15.42 -16.96
C ILE A 228 -14.74 14.75 -18.23
N ARG A 229 -16.05 14.69 -18.36
CA ARG A 229 -16.76 14.35 -19.60
C ARG A 229 -16.88 15.56 -20.50
#